data_46bf56de810ef7099f7974873ae6eeda
#
_entry.id   46bf56de810ef7099f7974873ae6eeda
#
_cell.length_a   1.000
_cell.length_b   1.000
_cell.length_c   1.000
_cell.angle_alpha   90.00
_cell.angle_beta   90.00
_cell.angle_gamma   90.00
#
_symmetry.space_group_name_H-M   'P 1'
#
loop_
_entity.id
_entity.type
_entity.pdbx_description
1 polymer ?
#
loop_
_entity_poly.entity_id
_entity_poly.type
_entity_poly.pdbx_seq_one_letter_code
_entity_poly.pdbx_strand_id
1 'polypeptide(L)'
;MDSSFAERLVAWQKKYGRNNLPWQKSHDPYVRWLAEIMLQQTQVKTVIPYFDRFIERFPTVQDLAEAPEEEVMKLWAGLGYYSRARNLHKCTKEVQCRFNGSFPIELSDLESLPGIGVSTAAAIRSAATDEPCAILDGNVKRVLARHGMIGKGLTPRETENLLWADARSKTPLKEGRTYAQAVMDLGATVCTRTKPLCALCPVNQDCKAFQTDSQLEFPVKKVRAPVPEEILNLAVYTDGNEVRKSERYWKGLWTLPQLRDEEAEQSEEVLPAIEHRLTHLLLRIYPVRLPIPAKIPAAWKAFTKEQIKTEALPTPIRKLLLEVL
;
A
#
# COMPACT_ATOMS: atom_id res chain seq x y z
N MET A 1 -20.89 -27.25 -22.54
CA MET A 1 -20.01 -26.10 -22.89
C MET A 1 -19.12 -25.88 -21.71
N ASP A 2 -17.81 -25.93 -21.92
CA ASP A 2 -16.86 -25.61 -20.82
C ASP A 2 -17.02 -24.15 -20.44
N SER A 3 -17.23 -23.89 -19.14
CA SER A 3 -17.36 -22.54 -18.63
C SER A 3 -16.04 -21.78 -18.78
N SER A 4 -16.12 -20.52 -19.18
CA SER A 4 -14.95 -19.66 -19.38
C SER A 4 -14.16 -19.41 -18.07
N PHE A 5 -12.91 -18.96 -18.19
CA PHE A 5 -12.09 -18.54 -17.04
C PHE A 5 -12.84 -17.57 -16.12
N ALA A 6 -13.51 -16.57 -16.70
CA ALA A 6 -14.27 -15.58 -15.95
C ALA A 6 -15.49 -16.18 -15.24
N GLU A 7 -16.26 -17.01 -15.91
CA GLU A 7 -17.46 -17.66 -15.32
C GLU A 7 -17.10 -18.53 -14.11
N ARG A 8 -16.01 -19.31 -14.22
CA ARG A 8 -15.51 -20.13 -13.09
C ARG A 8 -15.06 -19.27 -11.91
N LEU A 9 -14.38 -18.16 -12.18
CA LEU A 9 -13.95 -17.24 -11.14
C LEU A 9 -15.13 -16.53 -10.47
N VAL A 10 -16.09 -16.04 -11.23
CA VAL A 10 -17.30 -15.40 -10.70
C VAL A 10 -18.11 -16.37 -9.83
N ALA A 11 -18.31 -17.60 -10.29
CA ALA A 11 -19.00 -18.62 -9.53
C ALA A 11 -18.26 -18.96 -8.22
N TRP A 12 -16.93 -19.08 -8.27
CA TRP A 12 -16.09 -19.32 -7.11
C TRP A 12 -16.14 -18.15 -6.12
N GLN A 13 -16.07 -16.90 -6.60
CA GLN A 13 -16.13 -15.70 -5.75
C GLN A 13 -17.42 -15.64 -4.95
N LYS A 14 -18.56 -15.86 -5.61
CA LYS A 14 -19.87 -15.84 -4.94
C LYS A 14 -19.96 -16.83 -3.78
N LYS A 15 -19.26 -17.94 -3.84
CA LYS A 15 -19.34 -19.02 -2.84
C LYS A 15 -18.20 -18.98 -1.82
N TYR A 16 -16.97 -18.67 -2.26
CA TYR A 16 -15.75 -18.85 -1.46
C TYR A 16 -14.91 -17.59 -1.32
N GLY A 17 -15.23 -16.54 -2.06
CA GLY A 17 -14.50 -15.28 -2.02
C GLY A 17 -14.78 -14.45 -0.76
N ARG A 18 -14.01 -13.39 -0.59
CA ARG A 18 -14.17 -12.42 0.50
C ARG A 18 -15.29 -11.43 0.14
N ASN A 19 -16.52 -11.71 0.57
CA ASN A 19 -17.71 -10.94 0.18
C ASN A 19 -18.24 -9.99 1.27
N ASN A 20 -17.54 -9.90 2.42
CA ASN A 20 -17.98 -9.12 3.58
C ASN A 20 -16.94 -8.08 4.04
N LEU A 21 -16.12 -7.57 3.11
CA LEU A 21 -15.16 -6.51 3.42
C LEU A 21 -15.89 -5.17 3.63
N PRO A 22 -15.46 -4.31 4.58
CA PRO A 22 -16.19 -3.08 4.91
C PRO A 22 -16.50 -2.19 3.71
N TRP A 23 -15.54 -2.00 2.82
CA TRP A 23 -15.68 -1.18 1.62
C TRP A 23 -16.58 -1.78 0.52
N GLN A 24 -16.90 -3.07 0.59
CA GLN A 24 -17.80 -3.71 -0.39
C GLN A 24 -19.28 -3.36 -0.16
N LYS A 25 -19.62 -2.81 1.01
CA LYS A 25 -20.98 -2.39 1.34
C LYS A 25 -21.43 -1.12 0.58
N SER A 26 -20.48 -0.37 0.02
CA SER A 26 -20.75 0.86 -0.72
C SER A 26 -20.36 0.73 -2.19
N HIS A 27 -21.06 1.44 -3.07
CA HIS A 27 -20.73 1.62 -4.48
C HIS A 27 -20.17 3.02 -4.75
N ASP A 28 -20.02 3.85 -3.72
CA ASP A 28 -19.41 5.16 -3.83
C ASP A 28 -17.96 5.05 -4.33
N PRO A 29 -17.59 5.70 -5.44
CA PRO A 29 -16.23 5.68 -5.97
C PRO A 29 -15.18 6.17 -4.96
N TYR A 30 -15.51 7.14 -4.11
CA TYR A 30 -14.64 7.62 -3.03
C TYR A 30 -14.29 6.51 -2.05
N VAL A 31 -15.30 5.78 -1.58
CA VAL A 31 -15.14 4.66 -0.63
C VAL A 31 -14.30 3.54 -1.26
N ARG A 32 -14.56 3.22 -2.53
CA ARG A 32 -13.80 2.21 -3.28
C ARG A 32 -12.36 2.61 -3.49
N TRP A 33 -12.13 3.85 -3.92
CA TRP A 33 -10.78 4.40 -4.10
C TRP A 33 -9.98 4.40 -2.80
N LEU A 34 -10.55 4.86 -1.69
CA LEU A 34 -9.88 4.87 -0.40
C LEU A 34 -9.36 3.48 -0.02
N ALA A 35 -10.22 2.46 -0.16
CA ALA A 35 -9.85 1.08 0.10
C ALA A 35 -8.72 0.60 -0.84
N GLU A 36 -8.82 0.85 -2.14
CA GLU A 36 -7.82 0.45 -3.13
C GLU A 36 -6.45 1.05 -2.84
N ILE A 37 -6.39 2.35 -2.48
CA ILE A 37 -5.13 3.01 -2.10
C ILE A 37 -4.56 2.41 -0.80
N MET A 38 -5.38 2.12 0.20
CA MET A 38 -4.92 1.50 1.45
C MET A 38 -4.43 0.07 1.25
N LEU A 39 -5.03 -0.68 0.32
CA LEU A 39 -4.68 -2.07 0.01
C LEU A 39 -3.39 -2.20 -0.83
N GLN A 40 -2.90 -1.13 -1.46
CA GLN A 40 -1.64 -1.17 -2.17
C GLN A 40 -0.51 -1.64 -1.24
N GLN A 41 0.06 -2.83 -1.49
CA GLN A 41 1.12 -3.46 -0.71
C GLN A 41 0.82 -3.67 0.79
N THR A 42 -0.45 -3.65 1.18
CA THR A 42 -0.89 -3.85 2.58
C THR A 42 -1.95 -4.95 2.65
N GLN A 43 -1.87 -5.79 3.68
CA GLN A 43 -2.82 -6.89 3.86
C GLN A 43 -4.19 -6.38 4.33
N VAL A 44 -5.26 -7.02 3.87
CA VAL A 44 -6.65 -6.70 4.21
C VAL A 44 -6.88 -6.56 5.72
N LYS A 45 -6.41 -7.53 6.52
CA LYS A 45 -6.56 -7.49 7.99
C LYS A 45 -5.95 -6.24 8.65
N THR A 46 -4.88 -5.71 8.05
CA THR A 46 -4.23 -4.50 8.53
C THR A 46 -5.01 -3.26 8.08
N VAL A 47 -5.59 -3.29 6.87
CA VAL A 47 -6.32 -2.14 6.31
C VAL A 47 -7.65 -1.88 7.01
N ILE A 48 -8.41 -2.93 7.37
CA ILE A 48 -9.76 -2.79 7.95
C ILE A 48 -9.83 -1.72 9.05
N PRO A 49 -9.05 -1.78 10.15
CA PRO A 49 -9.17 -0.80 11.23
C PRO A 49 -8.73 0.62 10.82
N TYR A 50 -7.90 0.77 9.80
CA TYR A 50 -7.52 2.09 9.25
C TYR A 50 -8.64 2.64 8.38
N PHE A 51 -9.22 1.81 7.53
CA PHE A 51 -10.33 2.18 6.67
C PHE A 51 -11.53 2.67 7.50
N ASP A 52 -11.92 1.92 8.54
CA ASP A 52 -13.05 2.27 9.40
C ASP A 52 -12.82 3.65 10.05
N ARG A 53 -11.64 3.91 10.63
CA ARG A 53 -11.31 5.22 11.21
C ARG A 53 -11.29 6.36 10.19
N PHE A 54 -10.82 6.08 8.96
CA PHE A 54 -10.80 7.10 7.90
C PHE A 54 -12.19 7.46 7.42
N ILE A 55 -13.08 6.49 7.22
CA ILE A 55 -14.46 6.74 6.81
C ILE A 55 -15.27 7.41 7.93
N GLU A 56 -15.02 7.05 9.19
CA GLU A 56 -15.64 7.73 10.33
C GLU A 56 -15.24 9.21 10.40
N ARG A 57 -13.96 9.53 10.21
CA ARG A 57 -13.43 10.89 10.29
C ARG A 57 -13.66 11.70 9.02
N PHE A 58 -13.59 11.06 7.87
CA PHE A 58 -13.71 11.67 6.54
C PHE A 58 -14.77 10.92 5.72
N PRO A 59 -16.05 11.08 6.02
CA PRO A 59 -17.12 10.37 5.32
C PRO A 59 -17.25 10.76 3.86
N THR A 60 -16.78 11.94 3.47
CA THR A 60 -16.79 12.44 2.09
C THR A 60 -15.39 12.82 1.59
N VAL A 61 -15.25 12.95 0.28
CA VAL A 61 -14.00 13.42 -0.34
C VAL A 61 -13.69 14.87 0.05
N GLN A 62 -14.72 15.68 0.30
CA GLN A 62 -14.61 17.07 0.76
C GLN A 62 -14.00 17.14 2.16
N ASP A 63 -14.50 16.34 3.10
CA ASP A 63 -13.95 16.29 4.46
C ASP A 63 -12.46 15.97 4.45
N LEU A 64 -12.05 15.02 3.59
CA LEU A 64 -10.66 14.65 3.46
C LEU A 64 -9.83 15.72 2.72
N ALA A 65 -10.39 16.43 1.75
CA ALA A 65 -9.70 17.49 1.02
C ALA A 65 -9.43 18.74 1.91
N GLU A 66 -10.36 19.07 2.80
CA GLU A 66 -10.29 20.21 3.72
C GLU A 66 -9.42 19.92 4.95
N ALA A 67 -9.19 18.65 5.27
CA ALA A 67 -8.39 18.25 6.42
C ALA A 67 -6.93 18.74 6.31
N PRO A 68 -6.28 19.14 7.41
CA PRO A 68 -4.84 19.38 7.42
C PRO A 68 -4.07 18.09 7.07
N GLU A 69 -2.99 18.21 6.28
CA GLU A 69 -2.14 17.05 5.91
C GLU A 69 -1.64 16.30 7.16
N GLU A 70 -1.35 17.02 8.24
CA GLU A 70 -0.89 16.45 9.50
C GLU A 70 -1.93 15.48 10.11
N GLU A 71 -3.23 15.80 10.05
CA GLU A 71 -4.31 14.95 10.52
C GLU A 71 -4.42 13.66 9.67
N VAL A 72 -4.34 13.80 8.36
CA VAL A 72 -4.34 12.66 7.44
C VAL A 72 -3.15 11.73 7.71
N MET A 73 -1.96 12.30 7.89
CA MET A 73 -0.74 11.54 8.19
C MET A 73 -0.81 10.86 9.56
N LYS A 74 -1.44 11.50 10.55
CA LYS A 74 -1.67 10.93 11.89
C LYS A 74 -2.57 9.71 11.84
N LEU A 75 -3.69 9.77 11.13
CA LEU A 75 -4.60 8.63 10.94
C LEU A 75 -3.97 7.50 10.12
N TRP A 76 -3.05 7.82 9.20
CA TRP A 76 -2.33 6.84 8.39
C TRP A 76 -1.14 6.20 9.13
N ALA A 77 -0.69 6.79 10.23
CA ALA A 77 0.53 6.39 10.92
C ALA A 77 0.48 4.91 11.33
N GLY A 78 1.50 4.15 10.91
CA GLY A 78 1.60 2.70 11.13
C GLY A 78 1.19 1.84 9.92
N LEU A 79 0.44 2.37 8.95
CA LEU A 79 0.07 1.63 7.74
C LEU A 79 1.24 1.49 6.74
N GLY A 80 2.25 2.35 6.85
CA GLY A 80 3.43 2.36 5.98
C GLY A 80 3.19 2.97 4.60
N TYR A 81 4.28 3.03 3.79
CA TYR A 81 4.22 3.61 2.44
C TYR A 81 3.54 5.00 2.41
N TYR A 82 4.05 5.92 3.21
CA TYR A 82 3.46 7.24 3.48
C TYR A 82 3.29 8.14 2.25
N SER A 83 3.99 7.85 1.15
CA SER A 83 3.73 8.49 -0.15
C SER A 83 2.29 8.29 -0.63
N ARG A 84 1.66 7.15 -0.25
CA ARG A 84 0.25 6.90 -0.57
C ARG A 84 -0.67 7.88 0.15
N ALA A 85 -0.43 8.13 1.45
CA ALA A 85 -1.22 9.10 2.22
C ALA A 85 -1.12 10.52 1.64
N ARG A 86 0.10 10.95 1.26
CA ARG A 86 0.29 12.25 0.60
C ARG A 86 -0.40 12.33 -0.76
N ASN A 87 -0.25 11.29 -1.59
CA ASN A 87 -0.92 11.23 -2.88
C ASN A 87 -2.44 11.17 -2.72
N LEU A 88 -2.93 10.43 -1.72
CA LEU A 88 -4.34 10.36 -1.36
C LEU A 88 -4.89 11.75 -1.02
N HIS A 89 -4.23 12.48 -0.13
CA HIS A 89 -4.65 13.84 0.24
C HIS A 89 -4.55 14.82 -0.95
N LYS A 90 -3.49 14.72 -1.77
CA LYS A 90 -3.35 15.51 -2.99
C LYS A 90 -4.47 15.18 -4.00
N CYS A 91 -4.80 13.90 -4.15
CA CYS A 91 -5.87 13.44 -5.02
C CYS A 91 -7.23 14.06 -4.64
N THR A 92 -7.58 14.11 -3.34
CA THR A 92 -8.86 14.72 -2.92
C THR A 92 -8.94 16.20 -3.22
N LYS A 93 -7.83 16.94 -3.09
CA LYS A 93 -7.77 18.36 -3.50
C LYS A 93 -7.96 18.54 -5.00
N GLU A 94 -7.41 17.65 -5.81
CA GLU A 94 -7.66 17.68 -7.26
C GLU A 94 -9.10 17.30 -7.61
N VAL A 95 -9.70 16.32 -6.92
CA VAL A 95 -11.11 15.98 -7.09
C VAL A 95 -12.00 17.18 -6.73
N GLN A 96 -11.70 17.87 -5.64
CA GLN A 96 -12.42 19.08 -5.25
C GLN A 96 -12.31 20.18 -6.31
N CYS A 97 -11.11 20.42 -6.83
CA CYS A 97 -10.84 21.49 -7.78
C CYS A 97 -11.40 21.19 -9.19
N ARG A 98 -11.16 19.97 -9.71
CA ARG A 98 -11.43 19.62 -11.12
C ARG A 98 -12.80 19.00 -11.34
N PHE A 99 -13.36 18.34 -10.33
CA PHE A 99 -14.61 17.57 -10.41
C PHE A 99 -15.66 18.05 -9.40
N ASN A 100 -15.48 19.25 -8.85
CA ASN A 100 -16.42 19.87 -7.90
C ASN A 100 -16.79 18.95 -6.73
N GLY A 101 -15.80 18.21 -6.21
CA GLY A 101 -16.00 17.29 -5.09
C GLY A 101 -16.73 15.97 -5.45
N SER A 102 -17.02 15.72 -6.71
CA SER A 102 -17.59 14.46 -7.17
C SER A 102 -16.47 13.53 -7.66
N PHE A 103 -16.30 12.38 -7.05
CA PHE A 103 -15.24 11.46 -7.45
C PHE A 103 -15.51 10.88 -8.85
N PRO A 104 -14.59 11.04 -9.83
CA PRO A 104 -14.85 10.61 -11.19
C PRO A 104 -14.91 9.09 -11.32
N ILE A 105 -15.58 8.60 -12.37
CA ILE A 105 -15.69 7.17 -12.70
C ILE A 105 -15.08 6.82 -14.06
N GLU A 106 -14.83 7.83 -14.92
CA GLU A 106 -14.19 7.59 -16.20
C GLU A 106 -12.70 7.25 -16.02
N LEU A 107 -12.22 6.24 -16.78
CA LEU A 107 -10.85 5.72 -16.63
C LEU A 107 -9.80 6.82 -16.84
N SER A 108 -9.96 7.64 -17.88
CA SER A 108 -9.03 8.73 -18.19
C SER A 108 -8.93 9.76 -17.06
N ASP A 109 -10.06 10.07 -16.43
CA ASP A 109 -10.11 11.01 -15.33
C ASP A 109 -9.48 10.41 -14.07
N LEU A 110 -9.81 9.15 -13.76
CA LEU A 110 -9.20 8.41 -12.65
C LEU A 110 -7.69 8.30 -12.80
N GLU A 111 -7.19 7.94 -13.99
CA GLU A 111 -5.75 7.78 -14.25
C GLU A 111 -4.98 9.11 -14.18
N SER A 112 -5.67 10.23 -14.39
CA SER A 112 -5.08 11.57 -14.27
C SER A 112 -4.85 12.01 -12.82
N LEU A 113 -5.45 11.31 -11.84
CA LEU A 113 -5.38 11.66 -10.43
C LEU A 113 -4.13 11.10 -9.73
N PRO A 114 -3.56 11.83 -8.76
CA PRO A 114 -2.36 11.42 -8.04
C PRO A 114 -2.51 10.05 -7.34
N GLY A 115 -1.59 9.13 -7.64
CA GLY A 115 -1.54 7.80 -7.01
C GLY A 115 -2.47 6.76 -7.61
N ILE A 116 -3.20 7.08 -8.67
CA ILE A 116 -4.09 6.18 -9.40
C ILE A 116 -3.43 5.79 -10.73
N GLY A 117 -3.04 4.52 -10.86
CA GLY A 117 -2.57 3.97 -12.13
C GLY A 117 -3.66 3.16 -12.82
N VAL A 118 -3.40 2.72 -14.06
CA VAL A 118 -4.34 1.99 -14.93
C VAL A 118 -5.10 0.88 -14.20
N SER A 119 -4.39 0.00 -13.47
CA SER A 119 -5.04 -1.11 -12.75
C SER A 119 -5.91 -0.64 -11.58
N THR A 120 -5.50 0.42 -10.88
CA THR A 120 -6.26 0.99 -9.76
C THR A 120 -7.52 1.70 -10.29
N ALA A 121 -7.42 2.46 -11.38
CA ALA A 121 -8.56 3.09 -12.03
C ALA A 121 -9.60 2.06 -12.47
N ALA A 122 -9.15 0.98 -13.11
CA ALA A 122 -9.99 -0.14 -13.53
C ALA A 122 -10.69 -0.83 -12.35
N ALA A 123 -9.99 -1.05 -11.24
CA ALA A 123 -10.56 -1.64 -10.03
C ALA A 123 -11.63 -0.73 -9.40
N ILE A 124 -11.36 0.57 -9.30
CA ILE A 124 -12.33 1.56 -8.79
C ILE A 124 -13.60 1.58 -9.66
N ARG A 125 -13.43 1.72 -11.00
CA ARG A 125 -14.57 1.75 -11.93
C ARG A 125 -15.40 0.46 -11.83
N SER A 126 -14.78 -0.71 -11.93
CA SER A 126 -15.49 -1.99 -11.80
C SER A 126 -16.22 -2.11 -10.46
N ALA A 127 -15.59 -1.69 -9.36
CA ALA A 127 -16.19 -1.75 -8.04
C ALA A 127 -17.37 -0.80 -7.85
N ALA A 128 -17.33 0.40 -8.45
CA ALA A 128 -18.37 1.41 -8.35
C ALA A 128 -19.55 1.13 -9.31
N THR A 129 -19.27 0.83 -10.58
CA THR A 129 -20.27 0.78 -11.65
C THR A 129 -20.72 -0.63 -12.05
N ASP A 130 -19.99 -1.67 -11.64
CA ASP A 130 -20.09 -3.06 -12.13
C ASP A 130 -19.65 -3.24 -13.59
N GLU A 131 -19.13 -2.23 -14.25
CA GLU A 131 -18.56 -2.35 -15.59
C GLU A 131 -17.28 -3.18 -15.59
N PRO A 132 -17.17 -4.15 -16.50
CA PRO A 132 -15.97 -4.98 -16.57
C PRO A 132 -14.77 -4.18 -17.08
N CYS A 133 -13.75 -4.08 -16.24
CA CYS A 133 -12.45 -3.49 -16.60
C CYS A 133 -11.32 -4.49 -16.33
N ALA A 134 -10.38 -4.59 -17.25
CA ALA A 134 -9.20 -5.42 -17.02
C ALA A 134 -8.32 -4.82 -15.92
N ILE A 135 -7.95 -5.63 -14.94
CA ILE A 135 -7.05 -5.24 -13.84
C ILE A 135 -5.79 -6.09 -13.89
N LEU A 136 -4.66 -5.52 -13.45
CA LEU A 136 -3.36 -6.20 -13.46
C LEU A 136 -2.50 -5.74 -12.27
N ASP A 137 -2.97 -6.02 -11.05
CA ASP A 137 -2.19 -5.83 -9.83
C ASP A 137 -1.16 -6.96 -9.61
N GLY A 138 -0.41 -6.92 -8.54
CA GLY A 138 0.60 -7.95 -8.24
C GLY A 138 0.03 -9.36 -8.02
N ASN A 139 -1.22 -9.48 -7.56
CA ASN A 139 -1.91 -10.75 -7.39
C ASN A 139 -2.37 -11.29 -8.75
N VAL A 140 -3.01 -10.44 -9.54
CA VAL A 140 -3.49 -10.79 -10.88
C VAL A 140 -2.33 -11.15 -11.81
N LYS A 141 -1.22 -10.37 -11.80
CA LYS A 141 0.02 -10.70 -12.54
C LYS A 141 0.50 -12.12 -12.22
N ARG A 142 0.49 -12.51 -10.97
CA ARG A 142 0.89 -13.85 -10.57
C ARG A 142 -0.07 -14.94 -11.06
N VAL A 143 -1.37 -14.71 -10.94
CA VAL A 143 -2.40 -15.65 -11.45
C VAL A 143 -2.24 -15.85 -12.95
N LEU A 144 -2.22 -14.77 -13.71
CA LEU A 144 -2.13 -14.83 -15.17
C LEU A 144 -0.78 -15.35 -15.68
N ALA A 145 0.34 -14.96 -15.04
CA ALA A 145 1.65 -15.48 -15.37
C ALA A 145 1.73 -17.00 -15.19
N ARG A 146 1.11 -17.54 -14.15
CA ARG A 146 1.02 -19.01 -13.93
C ARG A 146 0.04 -19.68 -14.90
N HIS A 147 -1.14 -19.10 -15.04
CA HIS A 147 -2.18 -19.67 -15.89
C HIS A 147 -1.71 -19.80 -17.36
N GLY A 148 -1.07 -18.77 -17.90
CA GLY A 148 -0.56 -18.73 -19.27
C GLY A 148 0.90 -19.14 -19.45
N MET A 149 1.67 -19.37 -18.37
CA MET A 149 3.13 -19.51 -18.36
C MET A 149 3.84 -18.29 -18.99
N ILE A 150 3.36 -17.08 -18.69
CA ILE A 150 3.85 -15.83 -19.27
C ILE A 150 5.08 -15.33 -18.49
N GLY A 151 6.18 -15.03 -19.19
CA GLY A 151 7.37 -14.35 -18.64
C GLY A 151 8.71 -15.04 -18.88
N LYS A 152 8.76 -16.36 -19.09
CA LYS A 152 10.03 -17.07 -19.31
C LYS A 152 10.57 -16.74 -20.72
N GLY A 153 11.82 -16.28 -20.76
CA GLY A 153 12.46 -15.89 -22.04
C GLY A 153 12.03 -14.52 -22.59
N LEU A 154 11.22 -13.75 -21.83
CA LEU A 154 10.71 -12.45 -22.24
C LEU A 154 11.36 -11.32 -21.43
N THR A 155 11.48 -10.14 -22.04
CA THR A 155 11.82 -8.91 -21.34
C THR A 155 10.69 -8.49 -20.37
N PRO A 156 10.97 -7.64 -19.37
CA PRO A 156 9.93 -7.13 -18.47
C PRO A 156 8.78 -6.41 -19.21
N ARG A 157 9.10 -5.68 -20.30
CA ARG A 157 8.12 -4.95 -21.10
C ARG A 157 7.22 -5.89 -21.90
N GLU A 158 7.81 -6.90 -22.55
CA GLU A 158 7.05 -7.92 -23.27
C GLU A 158 6.14 -8.71 -22.33
N THR A 159 6.68 -9.12 -21.18
CA THR A 159 5.90 -9.79 -20.13
C THR A 159 4.69 -8.96 -19.68
N GLU A 160 4.91 -7.66 -19.42
CA GLU A 160 3.83 -6.75 -18.99
C GLU A 160 2.77 -6.60 -20.09
N ASN A 161 3.17 -6.42 -21.36
CA ASN A 161 2.27 -6.30 -22.49
C ASN A 161 1.42 -7.55 -22.69
N LEU A 162 2.03 -8.75 -22.62
CA LEU A 162 1.33 -10.02 -22.74
C LEU A 162 0.36 -10.27 -21.57
N LEU A 163 0.77 -9.91 -20.35
CA LEU A 163 -0.12 -10.01 -19.19
C LEU A 163 -1.33 -9.08 -19.30
N TRP A 164 -1.16 -7.86 -19.81
CA TRP A 164 -2.28 -6.96 -20.09
C TRP A 164 -3.19 -7.48 -21.20
N ALA A 165 -2.63 -8.05 -22.27
CA ALA A 165 -3.41 -8.67 -23.33
C ALA A 165 -4.23 -9.85 -22.79
N ASP A 166 -3.62 -10.72 -21.99
CA ASP A 166 -4.26 -11.86 -21.34
C ASP A 166 -5.33 -11.41 -20.32
N ALA A 167 -5.07 -10.37 -19.55
CA ALA A 167 -6.04 -9.77 -18.63
C ALA A 167 -7.31 -9.29 -19.39
N ARG A 168 -7.11 -8.54 -20.48
CA ARG A 168 -8.23 -8.05 -21.31
C ARG A 168 -9.03 -9.19 -21.93
N SER A 169 -8.37 -10.21 -22.46
CA SER A 169 -9.04 -11.36 -23.09
C SER A 169 -9.88 -12.19 -22.12
N LYS A 170 -9.51 -12.18 -20.83
CA LYS A 170 -10.20 -12.92 -19.76
C LYS A 170 -11.23 -12.09 -19.00
N THR A 171 -11.30 -10.78 -19.26
CA THR A 171 -12.32 -9.91 -18.64
C THR A 171 -13.69 -10.22 -19.25
N PRO A 172 -14.73 -10.53 -18.45
CA PRO A 172 -16.06 -10.86 -18.96
C PRO A 172 -16.78 -9.64 -19.53
N LEU A 173 -17.93 -9.84 -20.14
CA LEU A 173 -18.81 -8.76 -20.61
C LEU A 173 -19.79 -8.24 -19.54
N LYS A 174 -19.91 -8.93 -18.40
CA LYS A 174 -20.82 -8.62 -17.29
C LYS A 174 -20.17 -9.02 -15.97
N GLU A 175 -20.76 -8.57 -14.86
CA GLU A 175 -20.31 -8.88 -13.50
C GLU A 175 -18.87 -8.39 -13.20
N GLY A 176 -18.54 -7.20 -13.69
CA GLY A 176 -17.20 -6.61 -13.58
C GLY A 176 -16.70 -6.52 -12.15
N ARG A 177 -17.55 -6.08 -11.22
CA ARG A 177 -17.24 -5.98 -9.78
C ARG A 177 -16.88 -7.34 -9.19
N THR A 178 -17.72 -8.36 -9.45
CA THR A 178 -17.51 -9.71 -8.93
C THR A 178 -16.24 -10.31 -9.53
N TYR A 179 -16.01 -10.14 -10.82
CA TYR A 179 -14.83 -10.65 -11.50
C TYR A 179 -13.53 -9.98 -11.01
N ALA A 180 -13.52 -8.65 -10.91
CA ALA A 180 -12.35 -7.91 -10.40
C ALA A 180 -11.99 -8.37 -8.99
N GLN A 181 -12.97 -8.49 -8.10
CA GLN A 181 -12.76 -9.04 -6.77
C GLN A 181 -12.27 -10.49 -6.82
N ALA A 182 -12.82 -11.31 -7.68
CA ALA A 182 -12.50 -12.73 -7.79
C ALA A 182 -11.05 -12.98 -8.19
N VAL A 183 -10.54 -12.29 -9.18
CA VAL A 183 -9.17 -12.50 -9.65
C VAL A 183 -8.14 -11.99 -8.65
N MET A 184 -8.44 -10.91 -7.91
CA MET A 184 -7.63 -10.42 -6.80
C MET A 184 -7.66 -11.41 -5.62
N ASP A 185 -8.82 -11.89 -5.24
CA ASP A 185 -9.01 -12.86 -4.15
C ASP A 185 -8.33 -14.19 -4.44
N LEU A 186 -8.47 -14.69 -5.66
CA LEU A 186 -7.77 -15.91 -6.09
C LEU A 186 -6.25 -15.77 -5.86
N GLY A 187 -5.68 -14.65 -6.28
CA GLY A 187 -4.26 -14.37 -6.05
C GLY A 187 -3.90 -14.27 -4.57
N ALA A 188 -4.75 -13.64 -3.76
CA ALA A 188 -4.47 -13.42 -2.35
C ALA A 188 -4.64 -14.67 -1.47
N THR A 189 -5.56 -15.59 -1.81
CA THR A 189 -5.98 -16.68 -0.92
C THR A 189 -5.66 -18.08 -1.43
N VAL A 190 -5.68 -18.30 -2.75
CA VAL A 190 -5.48 -19.62 -3.38
C VAL A 190 -4.17 -19.68 -4.16
N CYS A 191 -4.01 -18.82 -5.17
CA CYS A 191 -2.80 -18.77 -5.99
C CYS A 191 -1.69 -17.96 -5.28
N THR A 192 -1.35 -18.33 -4.06
CA THR A 192 -0.39 -17.62 -3.21
C THR A 192 1.05 -17.73 -3.73
N ARG A 193 1.93 -16.84 -3.25
CA ARG A 193 3.28 -16.71 -3.79
C ARG A 193 4.14 -17.97 -3.60
N THR A 194 4.10 -18.58 -2.43
CA THR A 194 5.02 -19.66 -2.03
C THR A 194 4.35 -21.01 -1.89
N LYS A 195 3.08 -21.05 -1.52
CA LYS A 195 2.30 -22.27 -1.28
C LYS A 195 0.93 -22.17 -1.95
N PRO A 196 0.86 -22.21 -3.30
CA PRO A 196 -0.44 -22.15 -4.00
C PRO A 196 -1.27 -23.40 -3.74
N LEU A 197 -2.56 -23.22 -3.51
CA LEU A 197 -3.51 -24.29 -3.27
C LEU A 197 -4.17 -24.71 -4.59
N CYS A 198 -3.39 -25.23 -5.52
CA CYS A 198 -3.80 -25.51 -6.90
C CYS A 198 -4.97 -26.47 -7.01
N ALA A 199 -5.09 -27.46 -6.13
CA ALA A 199 -6.20 -28.40 -6.09
C ALA A 199 -7.55 -27.72 -5.79
N LEU A 200 -7.55 -26.57 -5.11
CA LEU A 200 -8.75 -25.78 -4.77
C LEU A 200 -9.00 -24.62 -5.77
N CYS A 201 -8.13 -24.48 -6.78
CA CYS A 201 -8.21 -23.37 -7.71
C CYS A 201 -9.31 -23.59 -8.74
N PRO A 202 -10.26 -22.66 -8.92
CA PRO A 202 -11.38 -22.83 -9.86
C PRO A 202 -10.95 -22.86 -11.33
N VAL A 203 -9.71 -22.47 -11.63
CA VAL A 203 -9.14 -22.39 -12.98
C VAL A 203 -7.92 -23.30 -13.17
N ASN A 204 -7.81 -24.37 -12.38
CA ASN A 204 -6.66 -25.26 -12.45
C ASN A 204 -6.67 -26.15 -13.70
N GLN A 205 -7.85 -26.46 -14.26
CA GLN A 205 -8.00 -27.37 -15.40
C GLN A 205 -7.23 -26.91 -16.64
N ASP A 206 -7.21 -25.62 -16.91
CA ASP A 206 -6.52 -25.00 -18.05
C ASP A 206 -5.30 -24.15 -17.62
N CYS A 207 -4.87 -24.27 -16.37
CA CYS A 207 -3.67 -23.61 -15.87
C CYS A 207 -2.41 -24.35 -16.34
N LYS A 208 -1.69 -23.78 -17.31
CA LYS A 208 -0.49 -24.38 -17.90
C LYS A 208 0.60 -24.70 -16.88
N ALA A 209 0.85 -23.77 -15.93
CA ALA A 209 1.86 -23.99 -14.89
C ALA A 209 1.48 -25.15 -13.92
N PHE A 210 0.18 -25.35 -13.68
CA PHE A 210 -0.27 -26.49 -12.87
C PHE A 210 -0.12 -27.81 -13.61
N GLN A 211 -0.45 -27.83 -14.89
CA GLN A 211 -0.32 -29.02 -15.72
C GLN A 211 1.13 -29.51 -15.88
N THR A 212 2.10 -28.58 -15.74
CA THR A 212 3.54 -28.86 -15.88
C THR A 212 4.31 -28.82 -14.55
N ASP A 213 3.59 -28.73 -13.41
CA ASP A 213 4.16 -28.59 -12.06
C ASP A 213 5.19 -27.45 -11.91
N SER A 214 5.01 -26.35 -12.68
CA SER A 214 5.96 -25.23 -12.76
C SER A 214 5.45 -23.92 -12.10
N GLN A 215 4.42 -24.00 -11.26
CA GLN A 215 3.76 -22.79 -10.70
C GLN A 215 4.69 -21.92 -9.85
N LEU A 216 5.75 -22.46 -9.26
CA LEU A 216 6.73 -21.68 -8.48
C LEU A 216 7.80 -20.99 -9.34
N GLU A 217 7.90 -21.33 -10.62
CA GLU A 217 8.75 -20.65 -11.59
C GLU A 217 8.12 -19.32 -12.07
N PHE A 218 6.80 -19.17 -11.92
CA PHE A 218 6.06 -17.98 -12.37
C PHE A 218 5.43 -17.22 -11.19
N PRO A 219 5.39 -15.88 -11.27
CA PRO A 219 6.09 -15.03 -12.26
C PRO A 219 7.61 -15.16 -12.13
N VAL A 220 8.31 -15.02 -13.25
CA VAL A 220 9.80 -15.06 -13.28
C VAL A 220 10.35 -14.01 -12.32
N LYS A 221 11.20 -14.42 -11.40
CA LYS A 221 11.78 -13.54 -10.38
C LYS A 221 12.78 -12.59 -11.02
N LYS A 222 12.60 -11.28 -10.79
CA LYS A 222 13.65 -10.31 -11.10
C LYS A 222 14.83 -10.53 -10.14
N VAL A 223 16.04 -10.60 -10.69
CA VAL A 223 17.25 -10.50 -9.87
C VAL A 223 17.26 -9.11 -9.23
N ARG A 224 17.24 -9.06 -7.91
CA ARG A 224 17.30 -7.78 -7.18
C ARG A 224 18.75 -7.47 -6.87
N ALA A 225 19.17 -6.24 -7.15
CA ALA A 225 20.42 -5.74 -6.62
C ALA A 225 20.40 -5.77 -5.08
N PRO A 226 21.55 -5.90 -4.43
CA PRO A 226 21.66 -5.74 -2.98
C PRO A 226 21.03 -4.40 -2.56
N VAL A 227 20.31 -4.41 -1.46
CA VAL A 227 19.72 -3.17 -0.92
C VAL A 227 20.85 -2.39 -0.26
N PRO A 228 21.12 -1.12 -0.66
CA PRO A 228 22.14 -0.30 -0.01
C PRO A 228 21.81 -0.07 1.46
N GLU A 229 22.86 0.08 2.28
CA GLU A 229 22.73 0.41 3.69
C GLU A 229 23.06 1.88 3.91
N GLU A 230 22.39 2.51 4.87
CA GLU A 230 22.66 3.88 5.27
C GLU A 230 22.59 4.02 6.79
N ILE A 231 23.55 4.73 7.35
CA ILE A 231 23.64 5.01 8.78
C ILE A 231 22.87 6.30 9.08
N LEU A 232 22.14 6.29 10.17
CA LEU A 232 21.33 7.43 10.63
C LEU A 232 21.52 7.62 12.13
N ASN A 233 22.31 8.61 12.51
CA ASN A 233 22.52 9.02 13.90
C ASN A 233 21.41 9.97 14.32
N LEU A 234 20.65 9.66 15.39
CA LEU A 234 19.49 10.44 15.83
C LEU A 234 19.64 10.87 17.29
N ALA A 235 19.37 12.15 17.58
CA ALA A 235 19.36 12.68 18.93
C ALA A 235 18.04 12.38 19.64
N VAL A 236 18.11 11.82 20.86
CA VAL A 236 17.01 11.66 21.81
C VAL A 236 17.25 12.58 22.99
N TYR A 237 16.38 13.55 23.20
CA TYR A 237 16.51 14.50 24.31
C TYR A 237 15.79 13.99 25.56
N THR A 238 16.40 14.19 26.77
CA THR A 238 16.03 13.49 28.01
C THR A 238 14.76 13.98 28.70
N ASP A 239 14.45 15.28 28.63
CA ASP A 239 13.35 15.89 29.41
C ASP A 239 12.12 16.24 28.57
N GLY A 240 12.02 15.71 27.41
CA GLY A 240 10.96 15.92 26.47
C GLY A 240 11.42 15.47 25.11
N ASN A 241 10.67 14.58 24.48
CA ASN A 241 11.11 14.12 23.18
C ASN A 241 10.78 15.15 22.15
N GLU A 242 11.80 15.91 21.80
CA GLU A 242 11.71 16.85 20.71
C GLU A 242 11.89 16.15 19.38
N VAL A 243 10.92 16.32 18.53
CA VAL A 243 10.91 15.74 17.19
C VAL A 243 10.70 16.81 16.14
N ARG A 244 11.21 16.57 14.94
CA ARG A 244 11.00 17.45 13.78
C ARG A 244 10.36 16.69 12.63
N LYS A 245 9.71 17.38 11.70
CA LYS A 245 9.20 16.75 10.48
C LYS A 245 10.35 16.22 9.63
N SER A 246 10.24 14.96 9.21
CA SER A 246 11.21 14.35 8.31
C SER A 246 11.02 14.83 6.88
N GLU A 247 12.13 15.17 6.22
CA GLU A 247 12.14 15.56 4.80
C GLU A 247 12.64 14.44 3.88
N ARG A 248 13.47 13.53 4.40
CA ARG A 248 14.18 12.55 3.58
C ARG A 248 13.51 11.16 3.55
N TYR A 249 13.52 10.43 4.68
CA TYR A 249 13.06 9.03 4.70
C TYR A 249 11.56 8.88 4.95
N TRP A 250 11.05 9.67 5.86
CA TRP A 250 9.65 9.63 6.31
C TRP A 250 8.99 11.00 6.12
N LYS A 251 9.12 11.54 4.91
CA LYS A 251 8.62 12.88 4.59
C LYS A 251 7.19 13.09 5.09
N GLY A 252 7.01 14.16 5.86
CA GLY A 252 5.71 14.53 6.46
C GLY A 252 5.41 13.87 7.80
N LEU A 253 6.27 12.96 8.31
CA LEU A 253 6.21 12.44 9.67
C LEU A 253 7.14 13.18 10.61
N TRP A 254 6.82 13.16 11.88
CA TRP A 254 7.72 13.60 12.93
C TRP A 254 8.83 12.56 13.14
N THR A 255 10.07 13.01 13.28
CA THR A 255 11.23 12.18 13.59
C THR A 255 12.18 12.90 14.51
N LEU A 256 13.13 12.17 15.08
CA LEU A 256 14.21 12.74 15.90
C LEU A 256 15.20 13.56 15.04
N PRO A 257 15.84 14.59 15.59
CA PRO A 257 16.89 15.33 14.91
C PRO A 257 18.04 14.42 14.50
N GLN A 258 18.53 14.59 13.27
CA GLN A 258 19.71 13.88 12.79
C GLN A 258 20.99 14.59 13.24
N LEU A 259 21.92 13.81 13.76
CA LEU A 259 23.26 14.24 14.12
C LEU A 259 24.24 14.01 12.96
N ARG A 260 25.29 14.82 12.91
CA ARG A 260 26.48 14.51 12.12
C ARG A 260 27.30 13.43 12.83
N ASP A 261 28.11 12.70 12.09
CA ASP A 261 28.90 11.59 12.65
C ASP A 261 29.83 12.08 13.80
N GLU A 262 30.46 13.23 13.64
CA GLU A 262 31.30 13.85 14.67
C GLU A 262 30.54 14.19 15.97
N GLU A 263 29.27 14.57 15.86
CA GLU A 263 28.40 14.88 17.02
C GLU A 263 27.95 13.61 17.74
N ALA A 264 27.75 12.53 16.98
CA ALA A 264 27.38 11.22 17.52
C ALA A 264 28.54 10.55 18.26
N GLU A 265 29.77 10.66 17.75
CA GLU A 265 30.99 10.10 18.38
C GLU A 265 31.34 10.75 19.72
N GLN A 266 30.98 12.01 19.93
CA GLN A 266 31.21 12.73 21.16
C GLN A 266 30.20 12.45 22.28
N SER A 267 29.25 11.58 22.04
CA SER A 267 28.15 11.33 22.95
C SER A 267 28.46 10.18 23.90
N GLU A 268 28.17 10.39 25.18
CA GLU A 268 28.44 9.39 26.25
C GLU A 268 27.38 8.29 26.34
N GLU A 269 26.19 8.50 25.83
CA GLU A 269 25.08 7.52 25.95
C GLU A 269 24.47 7.13 24.60
N VAL A 270 24.95 6.02 24.05
CA VAL A 270 24.40 5.40 22.84
C VAL A 270 23.34 4.40 23.22
N LEU A 271 22.13 4.55 22.66
CA LEU A 271 21.02 3.63 22.85
C LEU A 271 21.13 2.43 21.87
N PRO A 272 20.37 1.33 22.08
CA PRO A 272 20.42 0.17 21.19
C PRO A 272 20.14 0.54 19.74
N ALA A 273 20.98 0.04 18.83
CA ALA A 273 20.85 0.26 17.41
C ALA A 273 19.56 -0.39 16.86
N ILE A 274 18.93 0.26 15.88
CA ILE A 274 17.71 -0.21 15.25
C ILE A 274 17.94 -0.44 13.76
N GLU A 275 17.68 -1.65 13.29
CA GLU A 275 17.62 -1.93 11.86
C GLU A 275 16.20 -1.71 11.33
N HIS A 276 16.07 -0.85 10.34
CA HIS A 276 14.79 -0.59 9.69
C HIS A 276 14.88 -0.71 8.18
N ARG A 277 14.22 -1.72 7.63
CA ARG A 277 14.24 -2.00 6.20
C ARG A 277 13.13 -1.25 5.48
N LEU A 278 13.52 -0.36 4.59
CA LEU A 278 12.69 0.23 3.55
C LEU A 278 12.73 -0.64 2.28
N THR A 279 11.88 -0.36 1.30
CA THR A 279 11.83 -1.15 0.05
C THR A 279 13.16 -1.11 -0.73
N HIS A 280 13.88 0.01 -0.67
CA HIS A 280 15.07 0.30 -1.47
C HIS A 280 16.32 0.60 -0.63
N LEU A 281 16.23 0.53 0.70
CA LEU A 281 17.29 0.93 1.61
C LEU A 281 17.15 0.20 2.95
N LEU A 282 18.28 -0.17 3.57
CA LEU A 282 18.35 -0.60 4.96
C LEU A 282 18.91 0.56 5.79
N LEU A 283 18.10 1.07 6.70
CA LEU A 283 18.54 2.08 7.67
C LEU A 283 19.09 1.39 8.91
N ARG A 284 20.34 1.73 9.28
CA ARG A 284 20.93 1.44 10.58
C ARG A 284 20.86 2.70 11.42
N ILE A 285 19.94 2.72 12.37
CA ILE A 285 19.67 3.88 13.20
C ILE A 285 20.43 3.72 14.51
N TYR A 286 21.28 4.69 14.82
CA TYR A 286 22.00 4.78 16.08
C TYR A 286 21.46 5.98 16.88
N PRO A 287 20.53 5.72 17.81
CA PRO A 287 19.99 6.78 18.65
C PRO A 287 20.96 7.10 19.78
N VAL A 288 21.11 8.37 20.05
CA VAL A 288 22.03 8.90 21.06
C VAL A 288 21.25 9.80 22.00
N ARG A 289 21.38 9.59 23.32
CA ARG A 289 20.75 10.44 24.32
C ARG A 289 21.58 11.70 24.56
N LEU A 290 20.93 12.84 24.46
CA LEU A 290 21.57 14.15 24.65
C LEU A 290 20.71 15.03 25.58
N PRO A 291 21.34 15.98 26.31
CA PRO A 291 20.62 17.01 27.05
C PRO A 291 19.90 17.97 26.09
N ILE A 292 18.80 18.53 26.54
CA ILE A 292 18.03 19.51 25.73
C ILE A 292 18.91 20.72 25.42
N PRO A 293 18.97 21.16 24.15
CA PRO A 293 19.78 22.33 23.79
C PRO A 293 19.19 23.60 24.42
N ALA A 294 20.05 24.53 24.81
CA ALA A 294 19.65 25.79 25.43
C ALA A 294 18.71 26.63 24.54
N LYS A 295 18.77 26.45 23.23
CA LYS A 295 17.86 27.06 22.23
C LYS A 295 17.21 26.02 21.37
N ILE A 296 15.92 25.85 21.59
CA ILE A 296 15.08 24.91 20.81
C ILE A 296 14.70 25.55 19.46
N PRO A 297 14.99 24.92 18.32
CA PRO A 297 14.54 25.42 17.02
C PRO A 297 13.01 25.47 16.93
N ALA A 298 12.45 26.53 16.35
CA ALA A 298 11.00 26.72 16.22
C ALA A 298 10.28 25.60 15.42
N ALA A 299 11.03 24.84 14.60
CA ALA A 299 10.50 23.71 13.84
C ALA A 299 10.37 22.41 14.65
N TRP A 300 10.86 22.38 15.89
CA TRP A 300 10.78 21.23 16.78
C TRP A 300 9.52 21.30 17.63
N LYS A 301 9.00 20.14 17.99
CA LYS A 301 7.82 19.99 18.84
C LYS A 301 8.08 18.92 19.89
N ALA A 302 7.80 19.22 21.14
CA ALA A 302 7.85 18.24 22.21
C ALA A 302 6.58 17.42 22.26
N PHE A 303 6.70 16.12 22.57
CA PHE A 303 5.58 15.22 22.74
C PHE A 303 5.65 14.49 24.07
N THR A 304 4.52 14.36 24.72
CA THR A 304 4.35 13.47 25.89
C THR A 304 4.28 12.01 25.43
N LYS A 305 4.50 11.07 26.34
CA LYS A 305 4.36 9.62 26.08
C LYS A 305 3.00 9.26 25.50
N GLU A 306 1.92 9.90 25.94
CA GLU A 306 0.57 9.67 25.41
C GLU A 306 0.44 10.19 23.95
N GLN A 307 1.00 11.36 23.67
CA GLN A 307 0.99 11.91 22.32
C GLN A 307 1.81 11.03 21.34
N ILE A 308 2.94 10.47 21.78
CA ILE A 308 3.78 9.58 20.96
C ILE A 308 2.98 8.36 20.46
N LYS A 309 2.02 7.85 21.24
CA LYS A 309 1.17 6.72 20.82
C LYS A 309 0.31 7.03 19.61
N THR A 310 -0.11 8.28 19.45
CA THR A 310 -1.11 8.71 18.46
C THR A 310 -0.57 9.61 17.36
N GLU A 311 0.56 10.27 17.56
CA GLU A 311 1.12 11.20 16.58
C GLU A 311 1.70 10.51 15.33
N ALA A 312 1.90 11.29 14.27
CA ALA A 312 2.43 10.82 12.99
C ALA A 312 3.93 10.53 13.04
N LEU A 313 4.33 9.45 13.73
CA LEU A 313 5.70 8.97 13.88
C LEU A 313 5.96 7.69 13.09
N PRO A 314 7.16 7.51 12.48
CA PRO A 314 7.57 6.23 11.94
C PRO A 314 7.61 5.14 13.03
N THR A 315 7.24 3.92 12.68
CA THR A 315 7.19 2.80 13.64
C THR A 315 8.48 2.61 14.44
N PRO A 316 9.70 2.63 13.84
CA PRO A 316 10.94 2.47 14.61
C PRO A 316 11.16 3.60 15.62
N ILE A 317 10.86 4.84 15.22
CA ILE A 317 10.99 6.01 16.11
C ILE A 317 9.97 5.96 17.26
N ARG A 318 8.71 5.61 16.95
CA ARG A 318 7.68 5.46 17.98
C ARG A 318 8.05 4.40 19.02
N LYS A 319 8.56 3.24 18.58
CA LYS A 319 9.01 2.18 19.49
C LYS A 319 10.14 2.66 20.38
N LEU A 320 11.18 3.23 19.79
CA LEU A 320 12.31 3.79 20.53
C LEU A 320 11.83 4.77 21.61
N LEU A 321 11.01 5.76 21.25
CA LEU A 321 10.56 6.78 22.19
C LEU A 321 9.68 6.21 23.32
N LEU A 322 8.89 5.17 23.06
CA LEU A 322 8.09 4.51 24.10
C LEU A 322 8.93 3.63 25.04
N GLU A 323 10.12 3.18 24.61
CA GLU A 323 11.04 2.38 25.42
C GLU A 323 11.92 3.26 26.31
N VAL A 324 12.30 4.46 25.84
CA VAL A 324 13.22 5.36 26.56
C VAL A 324 12.54 6.38 27.46
N LEU A 325 11.23 6.51 27.40
CA LEU A 325 10.34 7.30 28.26
C LEU A 325 9.61 6.42 29.27
#